data_c5d9264c0d41c7a7b676fdbd83628527
#
_entry.id   c5d9264c0d41c7a7b676fdbd83628527
#
_cell.length_a   1.000
_cell.length_b   1.000
_cell.length_c   1.000
_cell.angle_alpha   90.00
_cell.angle_beta   90.00
_cell.angle_gamma   90.00
#
_symmetry.space_group_name_H-M   'P 1'
#
loop_
_entity.id
_entity.type
_entity.pdbx_description
1 polymer ?
#
loop_
_entity_poly.entity_id
_entity_poly.type
_entity_poly.pdbx_seq_one_letter_code
_entity_poly.pdbx_strand_id
1 'polypeptide(L)'
;MEFLKILWDNLKKGPVTDAFPFGETYTPDRLRGRVEIDPALCVGCGTCVHVCAAGAINISKFEDGSGFEITVWRNSCCLCAQCRHYCPTKAVTLTNDWHSAHRATEKYT
;
A
#
# COMPACT_ATOMS: atom_id res chain seq x y z
N MET A 1 18.82 33.77 -26.83
CA MET A 1 17.73 34.32 -26.01
C MET A 1 16.58 33.33 -25.78
N GLU A 2 16.79 32.08 -26.13
CA GLU A 2 15.83 30.99 -25.92
C GLU A 2 15.48 30.77 -24.43
N PHE A 3 16.45 30.96 -23.56
CA PHE A 3 16.26 30.76 -22.10
C PHE A 3 15.19 31.69 -21.51
N LEU A 4 15.20 32.95 -21.84
CA LEU A 4 14.22 33.92 -21.33
C LEU A 4 12.80 33.62 -21.83
N LYS A 5 12.67 33.11 -23.04
CA LYS A 5 11.40 32.68 -23.61
C LYS A 5 10.84 31.47 -22.86
N ILE A 6 11.67 30.46 -22.59
CA ILE A 6 11.31 29.29 -21.82
C ILE A 6 10.87 29.69 -20.39
N LEU A 7 11.61 30.59 -19.75
CA LEU A 7 11.26 31.08 -18.42
C LEU A 7 9.90 31.78 -18.41
N TRP A 8 9.67 32.64 -19.43
CA TRP A 8 8.40 33.35 -19.56
C TRP A 8 7.21 32.44 -19.84
N ASP A 9 7.40 31.42 -20.68
CA ASP A 9 6.39 30.42 -20.97
C ASP A 9 6.06 29.58 -19.76
N ASN A 10 7.06 29.22 -18.93
CA ASN A 10 6.85 28.49 -17.69
C ASN A 10 6.12 29.29 -16.63
N LEU A 11 6.39 30.59 -16.53
CA LEU A 11 5.65 31.49 -15.64
C LEU A 11 4.17 31.61 -16.00
N LYS A 12 3.85 31.55 -17.29
CA LYS A 12 2.47 31.64 -17.77
C LYS A 12 1.66 30.34 -17.64
N LYS A 13 2.32 29.18 -17.66
CA LYS A 13 1.65 27.87 -17.67
C LYS A 13 0.99 27.48 -16.34
N GLY A 14 1.35 28.17 -15.24
CA GLY A 14 0.83 27.80 -13.94
C GLY A 14 1.34 26.43 -13.42
N PRO A 15 0.83 25.95 -12.30
CA PRO A 15 1.23 24.67 -11.70
C PRO A 15 0.76 23.50 -12.58
N VAL A 16 1.65 22.53 -12.80
CA VAL A 16 1.39 21.28 -13.53
C VAL A 16 0.96 20.13 -12.59
N THR A 17 1.09 20.35 -11.30
CA THR A 17 0.74 19.38 -10.26
C THR A 17 -0.74 19.44 -9.92
N ASP A 18 -1.31 18.26 -9.57
CA ASP A 18 -2.67 18.19 -9.07
C ASP A 18 -2.82 18.91 -7.73
N ALA A 19 -4.00 19.50 -7.50
CA ALA A 19 -4.31 20.25 -6.27
C ALA A 19 -4.62 19.34 -5.08
N PHE A 20 -3.87 18.24 -4.90
CA PHE A 20 -4.01 17.36 -3.76
C PHE A 20 -3.54 18.07 -2.46
N PRO A 21 -4.25 17.95 -1.32
CA PRO A 21 -5.45 17.14 -1.08
C PRO A 21 -6.80 17.86 -1.36
N PHE A 22 -6.78 19.05 -1.93
CA PHE A 22 -7.96 19.90 -2.11
C PHE A 22 -8.77 19.59 -3.38
N GLY A 23 -8.22 18.81 -4.30
CA GLY A 23 -8.85 18.41 -5.54
C GLY A 23 -8.87 16.91 -5.74
N GLU A 24 -9.69 16.43 -6.66
CA GLU A 24 -9.70 15.03 -7.05
C GLU A 24 -8.47 14.69 -7.87
N THR A 25 -7.80 13.61 -7.49
CA THR A 25 -6.65 13.08 -8.21
C THR A 25 -7.07 11.83 -8.97
N TYR A 26 -6.66 11.74 -10.23
CA TYR A 26 -6.93 10.55 -11.03
C TYR A 26 -6.22 9.32 -10.44
N THR A 27 -7.00 8.32 -10.07
CA THR A 27 -6.49 7.05 -9.56
C THR A 27 -6.86 5.92 -10.51
N PRO A 28 -5.90 5.27 -11.16
CA PRO A 28 -6.18 4.14 -12.05
C PRO A 28 -6.75 2.94 -11.28
N ASP A 29 -7.68 2.19 -11.89
CA ASP A 29 -8.28 1.00 -11.26
C ASP A 29 -7.27 -0.10 -10.93
N ARG A 30 -6.14 -0.12 -11.62
CA ARG A 30 -5.06 -1.09 -11.40
C ARG A 30 -4.01 -0.64 -10.39
N LEU A 31 -4.21 0.49 -9.74
CA LEU A 31 -3.27 0.96 -8.73
C LEU A 31 -3.24 -0.03 -7.56
N ARG A 32 -2.03 -0.40 -7.16
CA ARG A 32 -1.77 -1.20 -5.98
C ARG A 32 -1.48 -0.27 -4.80
N GLY A 33 -2.55 0.17 -4.14
CA GLY A 33 -2.44 1.18 -3.09
C GLY A 33 -2.23 0.59 -1.72
N ARG A 34 -3.18 -0.14 -1.20
CA ARG A 34 -3.15 -0.66 0.17
C ARG A 34 -3.41 -2.15 0.21
N VAL A 35 -2.62 -2.86 1.01
CA VAL A 35 -2.84 -4.28 1.28
C VAL A 35 -3.86 -4.42 2.40
N GLU A 36 -4.92 -5.18 2.14
CA GLU A 36 -5.93 -5.58 3.12
C GLU A 36 -6.03 -7.09 3.18
N ILE A 37 -6.16 -7.62 4.37
CA ILE A 37 -6.29 -9.06 4.61
C ILE A 37 -7.65 -9.30 5.23
N ASP A 38 -8.46 -10.14 4.57
CA ASP A 38 -9.76 -10.53 5.08
C ASP A 38 -9.60 -11.66 6.11
N PRO A 39 -9.93 -11.41 7.39
CA PRO A 39 -9.78 -12.42 8.43
C PRO A 39 -10.72 -13.61 8.25
N ALA A 40 -11.85 -13.43 7.57
CA ALA A 40 -12.80 -14.51 7.31
C ALA A 40 -12.27 -15.56 6.32
N LEU A 41 -11.46 -15.14 5.36
CA LEU A 41 -10.87 -16.02 4.35
C LEU A 41 -9.48 -16.53 4.73
N CYS A 42 -8.82 -15.86 5.67
CA CYS A 42 -7.46 -16.18 6.06
C CYS A 42 -7.40 -17.40 6.98
N VAL A 43 -6.59 -18.38 6.60
CA VAL A 43 -6.37 -19.61 7.39
C VAL A 43 -5.06 -19.60 8.21
N GLY A 44 -4.32 -18.49 8.19
CA GLY A 44 -3.06 -18.36 8.93
C GLY A 44 -1.93 -19.24 8.42
N CYS A 45 -1.91 -19.60 7.14
CA CYS A 45 -0.91 -20.50 6.55
C CYS A 45 0.52 -19.94 6.53
N GLY A 46 0.70 -18.62 6.67
CA GLY A 46 2.01 -17.97 6.70
C GLY A 46 2.69 -17.76 5.35
N THR A 47 2.10 -18.17 4.25
CA THR A 47 2.70 -18.01 2.91
C THR A 47 3.01 -16.54 2.59
N CYS A 48 2.12 -15.62 2.93
CA CYS A 48 2.32 -14.19 2.72
C CYS A 48 3.54 -13.63 3.48
N VAL A 49 3.84 -14.20 4.65
CA VAL A 49 5.04 -13.82 5.42
C VAL A 49 6.31 -14.25 4.69
N HIS A 50 6.33 -15.46 4.16
CA HIS A 50 7.52 -16.01 3.47
C HIS A 50 7.81 -15.34 2.12
N VAL A 51 6.76 -14.97 1.38
CA VAL A 51 6.93 -14.33 0.06
C VAL A 51 7.14 -12.82 0.13
N CYS A 52 6.97 -12.21 1.29
CA CYS A 52 7.11 -10.76 1.45
C CYS A 52 8.58 -10.36 1.42
N ALA A 53 9.03 -9.76 0.32
CA ALA A 53 10.41 -9.30 0.16
C ALA A 53 10.80 -8.19 1.15
N ALA A 54 9.82 -7.40 1.57
CA ALA A 54 10.02 -6.29 2.51
C ALA A 54 9.90 -6.69 3.98
N GLY A 55 9.56 -7.95 4.28
CA GLY A 55 9.31 -8.40 5.64
C GLY A 55 8.18 -7.62 6.36
N ALA A 56 7.20 -7.13 5.57
CA ALA A 56 6.16 -6.24 6.06
C ALA A 56 4.98 -6.96 6.73
N ILE A 57 4.91 -8.28 6.66
CA ILE A 57 3.82 -9.08 7.20
C ILE A 57 4.36 -10.00 8.28
N ASN A 58 3.70 -10.01 9.42
CA ASN A 58 3.98 -10.93 10.51
C ASN A 58 2.68 -11.60 10.97
N ILE A 59 2.77 -12.89 11.31
CA ILE A 59 1.66 -13.66 11.86
C ILE A 59 2.08 -14.19 13.23
N SER A 60 1.33 -13.82 14.25
CA SER A 60 1.47 -14.31 15.62
C SER A 60 0.30 -15.21 15.95
N LYS A 61 0.55 -16.44 16.35
CA LYS A 61 -0.48 -17.35 16.85
C LYS A 61 -0.67 -17.12 18.34
N PHE A 62 -1.92 -17.12 18.78
CA PHE A 62 -2.21 -17.07 20.20
C PHE A 62 -1.81 -18.39 20.87
N GLU A 63 -1.24 -18.31 22.07
CA GLU A 63 -0.82 -19.48 22.85
C GLU A 63 -2.02 -20.37 23.22
N ASP A 64 -3.20 -19.77 23.36
CA ASP A 64 -4.46 -20.45 23.67
C ASP A 64 -5.04 -21.27 22.50
N GLY A 65 -4.43 -21.22 21.33
CA GLY A 65 -4.90 -21.94 20.14
C GLY A 65 -6.21 -21.40 19.53
N SER A 66 -6.74 -20.29 20.05
CA SER A 66 -8.02 -19.72 19.64
C SER A 66 -7.97 -18.93 18.32
N GLY A 67 -6.78 -18.65 17.82
CA GLY A 67 -6.64 -17.86 16.59
C GLY A 67 -5.23 -17.38 16.31
N PHE A 68 -5.14 -16.42 15.41
CA PHE A 68 -3.88 -15.78 15.03
C PHE A 68 -4.12 -14.28 14.77
N GLU A 69 -3.10 -13.50 14.98
CA GLU A 69 -3.06 -12.09 14.68
C GLU A 69 -2.13 -11.83 13.49
N ILE A 70 -2.58 -11.04 12.54
CA ILE A 70 -1.79 -10.63 11.39
C ILE A 70 -1.47 -9.15 11.51
N THR A 71 -0.20 -8.83 11.50
CA THR A 71 0.28 -7.46 11.52
C THR A 71 0.90 -7.12 10.16
N VAL A 72 0.44 -6.06 9.54
CA VAL A 72 0.99 -5.54 8.29
C VAL A 72 1.65 -4.19 8.53
N TRP A 73 2.95 -4.11 8.26
CA TRP A 73 3.72 -2.88 8.36
C TRP A 73 3.67 -2.14 7.02
N ARG A 74 2.74 -1.22 6.90
CA ARG A 74 2.53 -0.48 5.65
C ARG A 74 3.73 0.37 5.24
N ASN A 75 4.49 0.87 6.20
CA ASN A 75 5.68 1.68 5.95
C ASN A 75 6.81 0.88 5.27
N SER A 76 6.87 -0.42 5.50
CA SER A 76 7.85 -1.32 4.89
C SER A 76 7.34 -1.95 3.60
N CYS A 77 6.04 -1.92 3.35
CA CYS A 77 5.43 -2.59 2.22
C CYS A 77 5.79 -1.89 0.90
N CYS A 78 6.37 -2.63 -0.03
CA CYS A 78 6.71 -2.15 -1.37
C CYS A 78 5.60 -2.34 -2.42
N LEU A 79 4.41 -2.77 -2.01
CA LEU A 79 3.22 -2.95 -2.85
C LEU A 79 3.45 -3.86 -4.08
N CYS A 80 4.30 -4.86 -3.94
CA CYS A 80 4.67 -5.77 -5.03
C CYS A 80 3.58 -6.79 -5.40
N ALA A 81 2.54 -6.95 -4.55
CA ALA A 81 1.42 -7.87 -4.72
C ALA A 81 1.77 -9.37 -4.65
N GLN A 82 2.98 -9.76 -4.28
CA GLN A 82 3.37 -11.16 -4.15
C GLN A 82 2.50 -11.91 -3.13
N CYS A 83 2.20 -11.28 -1.99
CA CYS A 83 1.32 -11.85 -0.97
C CYS A 83 -0.07 -12.20 -1.52
N ARG A 84 -0.62 -11.35 -2.39
CA ARG A 84 -1.89 -11.62 -3.08
C ARG A 84 -1.77 -12.79 -4.06
N HIS A 85 -0.69 -12.82 -4.82
CA HIS A 85 -0.49 -13.82 -5.87
C HIS A 85 -0.36 -15.23 -5.29
N TYR A 86 0.39 -15.39 -4.20
CA TYR A 86 0.65 -16.67 -3.56
C TYR A 86 -0.36 -17.07 -2.48
N CYS A 87 -1.33 -16.23 -2.16
CA CYS A 87 -2.34 -16.56 -1.17
C CYS A 87 -3.29 -17.67 -1.68
N PRO A 88 -3.35 -18.84 -1.05
CA PRO A 88 -4.17 -19.95 -1.51
C PRO A 88 -5.67 -19.67 -1.38
N THR A 89 -6.08 -18.94 -0.35
CA THR A 89 -7.47 -18.59 -0.08
C THR A 89 -7.90 -17.24 -0.65
N LYS A 90 -6.96 -16.53 -1.30
CA LYS A 90 -7.18 -15.17 -1.84
C LYS A 90 -7.70 -14.16 -0.80
N ALA A 91 -7.33 -14.37 0.45
CA ALA A 91 -7.67 -13.46 1.56
C ALA A 91 -6.99 -12.09 1.45
N VAL A 92 -5.90 -12.00 0.69
CA VAL A 92 -5.14 -10.76 0.51
C VAL A 92 -5.66 -10.00 -0.71
N THR A 93 -6.08 -8.77 -0.50
CA THR A 93 -6.53 -7.86 -1.56
C THR A 93 -5.71 -6.58 -1.55
N LEU A 94 -5.62 -5.93 -2.70
CA LEU A 94 -5.03 -4.61 -2.82
C LEU A 94 -6.11 -3.64 -3.26
N THR A 95 -6.28 -2.58 -2.49
CA THR A 95 -7.22 -1.51 -2.79
C THR A 95 -6.56 -0.41 -3.60
N ASN A 96 -7.37 0.47 -4.20
CA ASN A 96 -6.87 1.65 -4.92
C ASN A 96 -6.56 2.82 -3.99
N ASP A 97 -6.74 2.64 -2.68
CA ASP A 97 -6.43 3.67 -1.69
C ASP A 97 -4.91 3.77 -1.50
N TRP A 98 -4.34 4.87 -1.98
CA TRP A 98 -2.92 5.18 -1.86
C TRP A 98 -2.62 6.19 -0.75
N HIS A 99 -3.66 6.73 -0.11
CA HIS A 99 -3.53 7.70 0.96
C HIS A 99 -2.99 7.00 2.22
N SER A 100 -1.70 7.07 2.44
CA SER A 100 -1.10 6.57 3.65
C SER A 100 0.00 7.51 4.12
N ALA A 101 -0.25 8.18 5.23
CA ALA A 101 0.76 8.95 5.93
C ALA A 101 0.80 8.46 7.38
N HIS A 102 1.90 7.84 7.76
CA HIS A 102 2.06 7.24 9.08
C HIS A 102 3.37 7.64 9.72
N ARG A 103 3.37 7.73 11.04
CA ARG A 103 4.62 7.78 11.79
C ARG A 103 5.26 6.39 11.81
N ALA A 104 6.58 6.31 11.78
CA ALA A 104 7.34 5.06 11.67
C ALA A 104 7.05 4.01 12.77
N THR A 105 6.38 4.39 13.84
CA THR A 105 6.08 3.53 15.00
C THR A 105 4.69 2.93 15.01
N GLU A 106 3.82 3.31 14.07
CA GLU A 106 2.44 2.80 14.05
C GLU A 106 2.37 1.44 13.36
N LYS A 107 1.89 0.45 14.10
CA LYS A 107 1.53 -0.88 13.60
C LYS A 107 0.05 -0.86 13.28
N TYR A 108 -0.32 -1.39 12.12
CA TYR A 108 -1.71 -1.59 11.75
C TYR A 108 -2.04 -3.08 11.85
N THR A 109 -2.99 -3.37 12.69
CA THR A 109 -3.57 -4.70 12.90
C THR A 109 -4.77 -4.89 12.00
#